data_59a25ea897fd97f19cc738e963b6c17f
#
_entry.id   59a25ea897fd97f19cc738e963b6c17f
#
_cell.length_a   1.000
_cell.length_b   1.000
_cell.length_c   1.000
_cell.angle_alpha   90.00
_cell.angle_beta   90.00
_cell.angle_gamma   90.00
#
_symmetry.space_group_name_H-M   'P 1'
#
loop_
_entity.id
_entity.type
_entity.pdbx_description
1 polymer ?
#
loop_
_entity_poly.entity_id
_entity_poly.type
_entity_poly.pdbx_seq_one_letter_code
_entity_poly.pdbx_strand_id
1 'polypeptide(L)'
;AYTTKTSVYVLIITFAGNSILIYVGIYMILYGIVYALLENDIRRILSYSIVNQVGFMIVGIGIGTELAINGTSAHAFSHIIYKGLLLMSAGSVLYVTGKRKCTDVGGLYKTMPITAACGIIGAFAISAFPFTSGFISKSMIVESSYIEGLEIIWYFLLIGSAGVFLHAGIKFPWFVFFHRDKKLKATDPPIFMIIPMVSLSFICIIVGIFPNLLYALLPYSVDYVPYTGNHVVSQLHLLLFSGLAFFMALKYLERTLTITLDIDYLYRRNYALLRLMLSRIVNYFLSLREIFRYTKIDKKLYLIEHTILNQSSISIMLSIITVVIILVFLLNI
;
A
#
# COMPACT_ATOMS: atom_id res chain seq x y z
N ALA A 1 -5.95 3.92 1.95
CA ALA A 1 -6.02 3.54 0.53
C ALA A 1 -6.33 4.73 -0.38
N TYR A 2 -7.27 5.60 -0.02
CA TYR A 2 -7.69 6.75 -0.85
C TYR A 2 -6.66 7.89 -0.86
N THR A 3 -6.20 8.34 0.28
CA THR A 3 -5.29 9.49 0.45
C THR A 3 -4.00 9.36 -0.38
N THR A 4 -3.44 8.15 -0.48
CA THR A 4 -2.24 7.89 -1.28
C THR A 4 -2.45 8.17 -2.78
N LYS A 5 -3.70 8.14 -3.29
CA LYS A 5 -4.00 8.40 -4.70
C LYS A 5 -4.00 9.87 -5.03
N THR A 6 -4.35 10.72 -4.09
CA THR A 6 -4.18 12.16 -4.25
C THR A 6 -2.71 12.52 -4.46
N SER A 7 -1.81 11.90 -3.68
CA SER A 7 -0.36 12.09 -3.85
C SER A 7 0.12 11.54 -5.20
N VAL A 8 -0.35 10.36 -5.62
CA VAL A 8 -0.02 9.78 -6.94
C VAL A 8 -0.49 10.72 -8.06
N TYR A 9 -1.71 11.27 -7.97
CA TYR A 9 -2.24 12.21 -8.94
C TYR A 9 -1.37 13.48 -9.06
N VAL A 10 -0.98 14.06 -7.94
CA VAL A 10 -0.06 15.22 -7.93
C VAL A 10 1.26 14.86 -8.61
N LEU A 11 1.84 13.69 -8.30
CA LEU A 11 3.09 13.25 -8.92
C LEU A 11 2.96 13.02 -10.43
N ILE A 12 1.81 12.51 -10.92
CA ILE A 12 1.55 12.37 -12.36
C ILE A 12 1.61 13.74 -13.05
N ILE A 13 0.97 14.76 -12.47
CA ILE A 13 0.89 16.08 -13.09
C ILE A 13 2.24 16.81 -13.05
N THR A 14 3.01 16.64 -11.97
CA THR A 14 4.18 17.48 -11.71
C THR A 14 5.51 16.84 -12.11
N PHE A 15 5.60 15.50 -12.07
CA PHE A 15 6.89 14.80 -12.15
C PHE A 15 6.89 13.60 -13.13
N ALA A 16 5.92 13.52 -14.05
CA ALA A 16 5.94 12.48 -15.08
C ALA A 16 7.25 12.51 -15.88
N GLY A 17 7.86 11.35 -16.08
CA GLY A 17 9.12 11.20 -16.80
C GLY A 17 10.39 11.48 -15.97
N ASN A 18 10.25 11.76 -14.67
CA ASN A 18 11.43 11.94 -13.80
C ASN A 18 12.01 10.57 -13.40
N SER A 19 13.16 10.19 -13.95
CA SER A 19 13.82 8.91 -13.77
C SER A 19 14.15 8.55 -12.30
N ILE A 20 14.35 9.55 -11.44
CA ILE A 20 14.60 9.32 -10.00
C ILE A 20 13.42 8.54 -9.38
N LEU A 21 12.19 8.80 -9.82
CA LEU A 21 11.00 8.13 -9.32
C LEU A 21 11.01 6.62 -9.60
N ILE A 22 11.67 6.16 -10.66
CA ILE A 22 11.82 4.73 -10.96
C ILE A 22 12.53 4.03 -9.79
N TYR A 23 13.67 4.57 -9.35
CA TYR A 23 14.46 3.98 -8.26
C TYR A 23 13.73 4.05 -6.92
N VAL A 24 13.07 5.18 -6.64
CA VAL A 24 12.22 5.33 -5.45
C VAL A 24 11.09 4.30 -5.46
N GLY A 25 10.42 4.12 -6.60
CA GLY A 25 9.35 3.15 -6.76
C GLY A 25 9.81 1.71 -6.55
N ILE A 26 10.98 1.32 -7.09
CA ILE A 26 11.59 0.00 -6.88
C ILE A 26 11.90 -0.21 -5.39
N TYR A 27 12.52 0.77 -4.73
CA TYR A 27 12.77 0.71 -3.29
C TYR A 27 11.47 0.46 -2.51
N MET A 28 10.40 1.21 -2.83
CA MET A 28 9.09 1.03 -2.19
C MET A 28 8.50 -0.36 -2.43
N ILE A 29 8.67 -0.92 -3.64
CA ILE A 29 8.22 -2.28 -3.98
C ILE A 29 8.90 -3.29 -3.08
N LEU A 30 10.23 -3.29 -3.03
CA LEU A 30 11.03 -4.26 -2.27
C LEU A 30 10.80 -4.11 -0.76
N TYR A 31 10.82 -2.88 -0.25
CA TYR A 31 10.52 -2.58 1.14
C TYR A 31 9.14 -3.12 1.56
N GLY A 32 8.11 -2.82 0.76
CA GLY A 32 6.75 -3.26 1.03
C GLY A 32 6.62 -4.79 1.05
N ILE A 33 7.33 -5.52 0.17
CA ILE A 33 7.32 -6.99 0.14
C ILE A 33 7.95 -7.56 1.42
N VAL A 34 9.17 -7.13 1.74
CA VAL A 34 9.92 -7.67 2.89
C VAL A 34 9.13 -7.48 4.18
N TYR A 35 8.66 -6.26 4.44
CA TYR A 35 7.92 -5.98 5.68
C TYR A 35 6.54 -6.64 5.70
N ALA A 36 5.83 -6.74 4.57
CA ALA A 36 4.57 -7.47 4.51
C ALA A 36 4.75 -8.98 4.77
N LEU A 37 5.87 -9.57 4.33
CA LEU A 37 6.18 -10.97 4.60
C LEU A 37 6.55 -11.22 6.06
N LEU A 38 7.26 -10.29 6.70
CA LEU A 38 7.67 -10.40 8.11
C LEU A 38 6.54 -10.11 9.09
N GLU A 39 5.54 -9.31 8.70
CA GLU A 39 4.50 -8.82 9.60
C GLU A 39 3.49 -9.93 9.98
N ASN A 40 2.97 -9.85 11.20
CA ASN A 40 1.95 -10.75 11.74
C ASN A 40 0.56 -10.10 11.88
N ASP A 41 0.49 -8.79 12.00
CA ASP A 41 -0.79 -8.06 12.06
C ASP A 41 -1.40 -7.98 10.65
N ILE A 42 -2.62 -8.50 10.49
CA ILE A 42 -3.34 -8.61 9.21
C ILE A 42 -3.46 -7.25 8.53
N ARG A 43 -3.79 -6.20 9.28
CA ARG A 43 -3.97 -4.85 8.71
C ARG A 43 -2.63 -4.20 8.37
N ARG A 44 -1.57 -4.47 9.13
CA ARG A 44 -0.22 -3.99 8.82
C ARG A 44 0.36 -4.68 7.60
N ILE A 45 0.11 -5.99 7.40
CA ILE A 45 0.44 -6.68 6.15
C ILE A 45 -0.16 -5.93 4.96
N LEU A 46 -1.46 -5.59 5.05
CA LEU A 46 -2.15 -4.86 4.00
C LEU A 46 -1.63 -3.42 3.85
N SER A 47 -1.15 -2.78 4.92
CA SER A 47 -0.55 -1.45 4.86
C SER A 47 0.80 -1.45 4.14
N TYR A 48 1.71 -2.39 4.44
CA TYR A 48 2.96 -2.55 3.68
C TYR A 48 2.70 -2.92 2.22
N SER A 49 1.66 -3.70 1.97
CA SER A 49 1.21 -3.98 0.62
C SER A 49 0.69 -2.72 -0.12
N ILE A 50 0.21 -1.68 0.56
CA ILE A 50 -0.08 -0.38 -0.08
C ILE A 50 1.22 0.27 -0.54
N VAL A 51 2.27 0.28 0.29
CA VAL A 51 3.58 0.84 -0.08
C VAL A 51 4.11 0.17 -1.34
N ASN A 52 4.05 -1.17 -1.39
CA ASN A 52 4.46 -1.93 -2.57
C ASN A 52 3.66 -1.51 -3.83
N GLN A 53 2.33 -1.45 -3.76
CA GLN A 53 1.49 -1.13 -4.92
C GLN A 53 1.64 0.33 -5.36
N VAL A 54 1.83 1.26 -4.43
CA VAL A 54 2.18 2.65 -4.77
C VAL A 54 3.55 2.71 -5.44
N GLY A 55 4.49 1.85 -5.04
CA GLY A 55 5.78 1.71 -5.71
C GLY A 55 5.65 1.43 -7.21
N PHE A 56 4.75 0.53 -7.63
CA PHE A 56 4.45 0.30 -9.06
C PHE A 56 3.97 1.58 -9.75
N MET A 57 3.08 2.35 -9.10
CA MET A 57 2.58 3.61 -9.65
C MET A 57 3.71 4.63 -9.80
N ILE A 58 4.59 4.72 -8.81
CA ILE A 58 5.74 5.64 -8.84
C ILE A 58 6.72 5.27 -9.95
N VAL A 59 6.96 3.96 -10.20
CA VAL A 59 7.76 3.50 -11.34
C VAL A 59 7.12 3.94 -12.65
N GLY A 60 5.79 3.74 -12.82
CA GLY A 60 5.09 4.15 -14.03
C GLY A 60 5.12 5.68 -14.25
N ILE A 61 5.06 6.49 -13.20
CA ILE A 61 5.24 7.94 -13.28
C ILE A 61 6.67 8.27 -13.73
N GLY A 62 7.67 7.57 -13.18
CA GLY A 62 9.07 7.77 -13.52
C GLY A 62 9.39 7.40 -14.96
N ILE A 63 8.74 6.39 -15.54
CA ILE A 63 8.85 6.04 -16.97
C ILE A 63 8.24 7.15 -17.82
N GLY A 64 7.04 7.63 -17.48
CA GLY A 64 6.44 8.84 -18.03
C GLY A 64 5.85 8.73 -19.44
N THR A 65 5.90 7.56 -20.09
CA THR A 65 5.26 7.36 -21.40
C THR A 65 3.73 7.30 -21.27
N GLU A 66 3.00 7.54 -22.35
CA GLU A 66 1.53 7.50 -22.36
C GLU A 66 1.00 6.19 -21.80
N LEU A 67 1.59 5.05 -22.21
CA LEU A 67 1.22 3.73 -21.70
C LEU A 67 1.50 3.60 -20.18
N ALA A 68 2.63 4.11 -19.70
CA ALA A 68 3.00 4.07 -18.29
C ALA A 68 2.06 4.95 -17.44
N ILE A 69 1.71 6.13 -17.91
CA ILE A 69 0.78 7.05 -17.22
C ILE A 69 -0.64 6.48 -17.23
N ASN A 70 -1.10 5.92 -18.36
CA ASN A 70 -2.36 5.20 -18.44
C ASN A 70 -2.38 4.02 -17.46
N GLY A 71 -1.33 3.20 -17.46
CA GLY A 71 -1.17 2.09 -16.52
C GLY A 71 -1.19 2.53 -15.06
N THR A 72 -0.50 3.63 -14.74
CA THR A 72 -0.49 4.21 -13.39
C THR A 72 -1.87 4.68 -12.96
N SER A 73 -2.59 5.38 -13.83
CA SER A 73 -3.94 5.89 -13.57
C SER A 73 -4.94 4.75 -13.41
N ALA A 74 -4.92 3.76 -14.31
CA ALA A 74 -5.73 2.55 -14.24
C ALA A 74 -5.42 1.74 -12.95
N HIS A 75 -4.14 1.65 -12.59
CA HIS A 75 -3.73 0.92 -11.39
C HIS A 75 -4.11 1.67 -10.11
N ALA A 76 -4.05 2.99 -10.09
CA ALA A 76 -4.52 3.80 -8.98
C ALA A 76 -6.03 3.58 -8.73
N PHE A 77 -6.85 3.57 -9.77
CA PHE A 77 -8.28 3.28 -9.69
C PHE A 77 -8.54 1.84 -9.19
N SER A 78 -7.98 0.85 -9.88
CA SER A 78 -8.15 -0.57 -9.53
C SER A 78 -7.71 -0.86 -8.10
N HIS A 79 -6.58 -0.25 -7.66
CA HIS A 79 -6.04 -0.41 -6.32
C HIS A 79 -6.98 0.12 -5.23
N ILE A 80 -7.70 1.22 -5.46
CA ILE A 80 -8.69 1.72 -4.50
C ILE A 80 -9.73 0.62 -4.24
N ILE A 81 -10.23 -0.01 -5.29
CA ILE A 81 -11.32 -0.99 -5.23
C ILE A 81 -10.86 -2.26 -4.50
N TYR A 82 -9.84 -2.95 -5.02
CA TYR A 82 -9.42 -4.21 -4.42
C TYR A 82 -8.75 -4.03 -3.05
N LYS A 83 -8.12 -2.88 -2.79
CA LYS A 83 -7.52 -2.62 -1.48
C LYS A 83 -8.57 -2.26 -0.44
N GLY A 84 -9.61 -1.51 -0.84
CA GLY A 84 -10.79 -1.29 -0.03
C GLY A 84 -11.43 -2.63 0.36
N LEU A 85 -11.62 -3.52 -0.61
CA LEU A 85 -12.16 -4.86 -0.39
C LEU A 85 -11.33 -5.68 0.61
N LEU A 86 -10.00 -5.74 0.42
CA LEU A 86 -9.10 -6.46 1.32
C LEU A 86 -9.13 -5.90 2.75
N LEU A 87 -9.13 -4.56 2.89
CA LEU A 87 -9.18 -3.91 4.20
C LEU A 87 -10.55 -4.09 4.88
N MET A 88 -11.64 -4.13 4.12
CA MET A 88 -12.97 -4.43 4.65
C MET A 88 -13.06 -5.89 5.10
N SER A 89 -12.53 -6.85 4.32
CA SER A 89 -12.47 -8.25 4.72
C SER A 89 -11.65 -8.44 6.01
N ALA A 90 -10.46 -7.83 6.10
CA ALA A 90 -9.66 -7.83 7.32
C ALA A 90 -10.36 -7.12 8.50
N GLY A 91 -11.08 -6.03 8.21
CA GLY A 91 -11.89 -5.30 9.19
C GLY A 91 -13.05 -6.13 9.74
N SER A 92 -13.72 -6.91 8.88
CA SER A 92 -14.79 -7.82 9.26
C SER A 92 -14.29 -8.93 10.19
N VAL A 93 -13.12 -9.50 9.89
CA VAL A 93 -12.48 -10.48 10.77
C VAL A 93 -12.20 -9.86 12.15
N LEU A 94 -11.63 -8.66 12.19
CA LEU A 94 -11.36 -7.95 13.44
C LEU A 94 -12.66 -7.61 14.20
N TYR A 95 -13.69 -7.14 13.51
CA TYR A 95 -14.97 -6.78 14.10
C TYR A 95 -15.64 -7.97 14.81
N VAL A 96 -15.67 -9.13 14.15
CA VAL A 96 -16.36 -10.31 14.66
C VAL A 96 -15.54 -11.08 15.69
N THR A 97 -14.22 -11.21 15.48
CA THR A 97 -13.35 -12.04 16.31
C THR A 97 -12.60 -11.28 17.40
N GLY A 98 -12.48 -9.95 17.29
CA GLY A 98 -11.60 -9.13 18.14
C GLY A 98 -10.11 -9.40 17.91
N LYS A 99 -9.74 -10.27 16.94
CA LYS A 99 -8.37 -10.70 16.66
C LYS A 99 -7.85 -10.02 15.41
N ARG A 100 -6.55 -9.65 15.43
CA ARG A 100 -5.91 -8.97 14.31
C ARG A 100 -4.60 -9.62 13.84
N LYS A 101 -4.09 -10.61 14.58
CA LYS A 101 -2.85 -11.30 14.22
C LYS A 101 -3.14 -12.60 13.48
N CYS A 102 -2.33 -12.91 12.47
CA CYS A 102 -2.41 -14.17 11.73
C CYS A 102 -2.26 -15.40 12.65
N THR A 103 -1.49 -15.29 13.75
CA THR A 103 -1.32 -16.34 14.75
C THR A 103 -2.58 -16.64 15.56
N ASP A 104 -3.51 -15.70 15.65
CA ASP A 104 -4.67 -15.77 16.53
C ASP A 104 -5.96 -16.15 15.78
N VAL A 105 -5.90 -16.19 14.45
CA VAL A 105 -7.02 -16.54 13.56
C VAL A 105 -6.69 -17.78 12.73
N GLY A 106 -7.67 -18.31 11.99
CA GLY A 106 -7.54 -19.46 11.10
C GLY A 106 -8.81 -20.29 11.05
N GLY A 107 -9.05 -20.95 9.91
CA GLY A 107 -10.24 -21.78 9.69
C GLY A 107 -11.54 -21.00 9.48
N LEU A 108 -11.47 -19.67 9.32
CA LEU A 108 -12.65 -18.80 9.24
C LEU A 108 -13.48 -18.98 7.95
N TYR A 109 -12.98 -19.69 6.93
CA TYR A 109 -13.76 -19.94 5.70
C TYR A 109 -15.07 -20.69 5.96
N LYS A 110 -15.13 -21.50 7.04
CA LYS A 110 -16.31 -22.25 7.42
C LYS A 110 -17.41 -21.39 8.07
N THR A 111 -16.97 -20.38 8.82
CA THR A 111 -17.86 -19.58 9.68
C THR A 111 -18.11 -18.18 9.10
N MET A 112 -17.21 -17.69 8.24
CA MET A 112 -17.31 -16.40 7.55
C MET A 112 -17.13 -16.59 6.02
N PRO A 113 -17.96 -17.38 5.33
CA PRO A 113 -17.75 -17.74 3.93
C PRO A 113 -17.84 -16.55 2.97
N ILE A 114 -18.75 -15.60 3.21
CA ILE A 114 -18.89 -14.41 2.34
C ILE A 114 -17.68 -13.51 2.49
N THR A 115 -17.23 -13.26 3.73
CA THR A 115 -16.03 -12.48 4.01
C THR A 115 -14.78 -13.12 3.39
N ALA A 116 -14.68 -14.46 3.47
CA ALA A 116 -13.59 -15.21 2.88
C ALA A 116 -13.58 -15.11 1.35
N ALA A 117 -14.73 -15.31 0.70
CA ALA A 117 -14.87 -15.19 -0.76
C ALA A 117 -14.47 -13.78 -1.24
N CYS A 118 -14.99 -12.73 -0.60
CA CYS A 118 -14.63 -11.35 -0.89
C CYS A 118 -13.14 -11.08 -0.69
N GLY A 119 -12.55 -11.60 0.39
CA GLY A 119 -11.11 -11.48 0.66
C GLY A 119 -10.25 -12.19 -0.39
N ILE A 120 -10.68 -13.36 -0.89
CA ILE A 120 -9.99 -14.11 -1.96
C ILE A 120 -10.07 -13.36 -3.29
N ILE A 121 -11.24 -12.81 -3.66
CA ILE A 121 -11.39 -11.98 -4.86
C ILE A 121 -10.45 -10.78 -4.80
N GLY A 122 -10.38 -10.09 -3.67
CA GLY A 122 -9.43 -9.00 -3.46
C GLY A 122 -7.97 -9.44 -3.55
N ALA A 123 -7.66 -10.64 -3.05
CA ALA A 123 -6.32 -11.24 -3.13
C ALA A 123 -5.93 -11.62 -4.57
N PHE A 124 -6.86 -12.10 -5.38
CA PHE A 124 -6.64 -12.32 -6.80
C PHE A 124 -6.46 -11.01 -7.56
N ALA A 125 -7.29 -10.00 -7.27
CA ALA A 125 -7.18 -8.72 -7.93
C ALA A 125 -5.85 -8.01 -7.65
N ILE A 126 -5.37 -7.97 -6.42
CA ILE A 126 -4.07 -7.36 -6.09
C ILE A 126 -2.90 -8.12 -6.72
N SER A 127 -3.05 -9.43 -6.90
CA SER A 127 -2.05 -10.33 -7.50
C SER A 127 -1.99 -10.27 -9.02
N ALA A 128 -2.85 -9.46 -9.64
CA ALA A 128 -3.01 -9.40 -11.09
C ALA A 128 -3.37 -10.79 -11.68
N PHE A 129 -4.31 -11.49 -11.04
CA PHE A 129 -4.87 -12.72 -11.62
C PHE A 129 -5.73 -12.37 -12.84
N PRO A 130 -5.66 -13.12 -13.95
CA PRO A 130 -6.51 -12.88 -15.12
C PRO A 130 -7.98 -12.71 -14.75
N PHE A 131 -8.71 -11.90 -15.50
CA PHE A 131 -10.11 -11.50 -15.28
C PHE A 131 -10.37 -10.66 -14.02
N THR A 132 -9.33 -10.04 -13.44
CA THR A 132 -9.45 -9.09 -12.35
C THR A 132 -8.91 -7.72 -12.73
N SER A 133 -9.40 -6.68 -12.05
CA SER A 133 -9.01 -5.29 -12.33
C SER A 133 -7.50 -5.01 -12.17
N GLY A 134 -6.82 -5.76 -11.30
CA GLY A 134 -5.38 -5.64 -11.11
C GLY A 134 -4.56 -6.17 -12.29
N PHE A 135 -5.07 -7.17 -13.01
CA PHE A 135 -4.41 -7.73 -14.20
C PHE A 135 -4.28 -6.70 -15.30
N ILE A 136 -5.39 -6.06 -15.68
CA ILE A 136 -5.45 -5.13 -16.81
C ILE A 136 -4.70 -3.81 -16.55
N SER A 137 -4.51 -3.44 -15.28
CA SER A 137 -3.88 -2.18 -14.91
C SER A 137 -2.37 -2.30 -14.62
N LYS A 138 -1.97 -3.34 -13.88
CA LYS A 138 -0.56 -3.55 -13.56
C LYS A 138 0.25 -3.94 -14.79
N SER A 139 -0.32 -4.73 -15.67
CA SER A 139 0.34 -5.17 -16.91
C SER A 139 0.77 -4.00 -17.80
N MET A 140 -0.01 -2.91 -17.87
CA MET A 140 0.37 -1.72 -18.64
C MET A 140 1.68 -1.10 -18.12
N ILE A 141 1.88 -1.04 -16.79
CA ILE A 141 3.11 -0.51 -16.19
C ILE A 141 4.29 -1.44 -16.48
N VAL A 142 4.08 -2.75 -16.38
CA VAL A 142 5.12 -3.74 -16.65
C VAL A 142 5.50 -3.71 -18.12
N GLU A 143 4.51 -3.68 -19.02
CA GLU A 143 4.71 -3.63 -20.47
C GLU A 143 5.41 -2.35 -20.90
N SER A 144 5.04 -1.20 -20.32
CA SER A 144 5.72 0.07 -20.64
C SER A 144 7.22 0.02 -20.34
N SER A 145 7.64 -0.63 -19.26
CA SER A 145 9.06 -0.80 -18.94
C SER A 145 9.80 -1.70 -19.93
N TYR A 146 9.11 -2.71 -20.48
CA TYR A 146 9.66 -3.60 -21.51
C TYR A 146 9.83 -2.88 -22.85
N ILE A 147 8.80 -2.16 -23.30
CA ILE A 147 8.82 -1.40 -24.57
C ILE A 147 9.91 -0.33 -24.56
N GLU A 148 10.15 0.34 -23.43
CA GLU A 148 11.21 1.34 -23.26
C GLU A 148 12.63 0.73 -23.11
N GLY A 149 12.78 -0.59 -23.22
CA GLY A 149 14.07 -1.27 -23.11
C GLY A 149 14.66 -1.24 -21.69
N LEU A 150 13.85 -0.98 -20.68
CA LEU A 150 14.26 -0.92 -19.28
C LEU A 150 14.25 -2.33 -18.63
N GLU A 151 15.04 -3.26 -19.17
CA GLU A 151 15.03 -4.69 -18.80
C GLU A 151 15.20 -4.91 -17.29
N ILE A 152 16.15 -4.22 -16.65
CA ILE A 152 16.41 -4.35 -15.21
C ILE A 152 15.18 -3.93 -14.42
N ILE A 153 14.53 -2.85 -14.80
CA ILE A 153 13.31 -2.32 -14.15
C ILE A 153 12.17 -3.32 -14.34
N TRP A 154 12.02 -3.86 -15.55
CA TRP A 154 11.04 -4.89 -15.85
C TRP A 154 11.20 -6.13 -14.95
N TYR A 155 12.43 -6.63 -14.75
CA TYR A 155 12.68 -7.73 -13.82
C TYR A 155 12.28 -7.37 -12.37
N PHE A 156 12.59 -6.17 -11.90
CA PHE A 156 12.17 -5.73 -10.57
C PHE A 156 10.64 -5.64 -10.44
N LEU A 157 9.93 -5.23 -11.46
CA LEU A 157 8.47 -5.21 -11.48
C LEU A 157 7.90 -6.64 -11.45
N LEU A 158 8.49 -7.60 -12.16
CA LEU A 158 8.10 -9.01 -12.08
C LEU A 158 8.33 -9.60 -10.68
N ILE A 159 9.51 -9.37 -10.08
CA ILE A 159 9.81 -9.75 -8.69
C ILE A 159 8.80 -9.10 -7.75
N GLY A 160 8.50 -7.82 -7.98
CA GLY A 160 7.48 -7.10 -7.25
C GLY A 160 6.11 -7.75 -7.33
N SER A 161 5.71 -8.18 -8.52
CA SER A 161 4.42 -8.84 -8.75
C SER A 161 4.35 -10.20 -8.07
N ALA A 162 5.42 -11.02 -8.16
CA ALA A 162 5.54 -12.28 -7.43
C ALA A 162 5.46 -12.06 -5.90
N GLY A 163 6.18 -11.08 -5.38
CA GLY A 163 6.15 -10.73 -3.97
C GLY A 163 4.77 -10.32 -3.46
N VAL A 164 4.00 -9.58 -4.27
CA VAL A 164 2.60 -9.24 -3.95
C VAL A 164 1.76 -10.49 -3.79
N PHE A 165 1.90 -11.43 -4.71
CA PHE A 165 1.16 -12.69 -4.62
C PHE A 165 1.49 -13.46 -3.34
N LEU A 166 2.78 -13.49 -2.96
CA LEU A 166 3.21 -14.14 -1.72
C LEU A 166 2.54 -13.56 -0.48
N HIS A 167 2.53 -12.23 -0.30
CA HIS A 167 2.07 -11.63 0.96
C HIS A 167 0.58 -11.25 0.97
N ALA A 168 0.00 -10.82 -0.13
CA ALA A 168 -1.40 -10.39 -0.18
C ALA A 168 -2.28 -11.41 -0.91
N GLY A 169 -1.73 -12.09 -1.95
CA GLY A 169 -2.44 -13.10 -2.71
C GLY A 169 -2.62 -14.41 -1.96
N ILE A 170 -1.57 -14.89 -1.27
CA ILE A 170 -1.62 -16.19 -0.57
C ILE A 170 -1.57 -16.02 0.94
N LYS A 171 -0.56 -15.32 1.49
CA LYS A 171 -0.35 -15.24 2.94
C LYS A 171 -1.59 -14.74 3.68
N PHE A 172 -2.22 -13.66 3.20
CA PHE A 172 -3.39 -13.09 3.84
C PHE A 172 -4.57 -14.09 3.86
N PRO A 173 -5.09 -14.61 2.73
CA PRO A 173 -6.20 -15.56 2.78
C PRO A 173 -5.82 -16.87 3.46
N TRP A 174 -4.61 -17.38 3.25
CA TRP A 174 -4.16 -18.63 3.85
C TRP A 174 -4.21 -18.59 5.37
N PHE A 175 -3.52 -17.64 6.00
CA PHE A 175 -3.45 -17.59 7.46
C PHE A 175 -4.74 -17.13 8.12
N VAL A 176 -5.56 -16.35 7.44
CA VAL A 176 -6.81 -15.84 8.00
C VAL A 176 -7.95 -16.83 7.85
N PHE A 177 -8.10 -17.41 6.66
CA PHE A 177 -9.29 -18.21 6.35
C PHE A 177 -9.04 -19.71 6.34
N PHE A 178 -7.86 -20.21 5.90
CA PHE A 178 -7.64 -21.64 5.63
C PHE A 178 -6.72 -22.34 6.61
N HIS A 179 -5.75 -21.65 7.19
CA HIS A 179 -4.77 -22.27 8.09
C HIS A 179 -5.46 -22.87 9.33
N ARG A 180 -4.69 -23.52 10.21
CA ARG A 180 -5.15 -24.25 11.42
C ARG A 180 -6.41 -23.64 12.05
N ASP A 181 -7.48 -24.42 12.10
CA ASP A 181 -8.76 -24.01 12.66
C ASP A 181 -8.61 -23.68 14.16
N LYS A 182 -8.80 -22.45 14.53
CA LYS A 182 -8.72 -21.95 15.90
C LYS A 182 -10.06 -22.12 16.65
N LYS A 183 -11.06 -22.74 16.02
CA LYS A 183 -12.41 -22.96 16.57
C LYS A 183 -13.05 -21.69 17.14
N LEU A 184 -12.79 -20.56 16.46
CA LEU A 184 -13.36 -19.28 16.85
C LEU A 184 -14.88 -19.28 16.60
N LYS A 185 -15.64 -18.83 17.58
CA LYS A 185 -17.07 -18.56 17.41
C LYS A 185 -17.22 -17.26 16.61
N ALA A 186 -17.34 -17.38 15.31
CA ALA A 186 -17.45 -16.27 14.39
C ALA A 186 -18.58 -16.55 13.39
N THR A 187 -19.19 -15.50 12.86
CA THR A 187 -20.17 -15.52 11.77
C THR A 187 -19.82 -14.41 10.81
N ASP A 188 -20.38 -14.40 9.60
CA ASP A 188 -20.22 -13.24 8.73
C ASP A 188 -20.73 -11.96 9.44
N PRO A 189 -20.13 -10.79 9.17
CA PRO A 189 -20.50 -9.53 9.80
C PRO A 189 -21.92 -9.08 9.36
N PRO A 190 -22.47 -8.01 9.98
CA PRO A 190 -23.78 -7.48 9.60
C PRO A 190 -23.86 -7.14 8.11
N ILE A 191 -25.07 -7.24 7.55
CA ILE A 191 -25.35 -7.07 6.11
C ILE A 191 -24.80 -5.75 5.55
N PHE A 192 -24.82 -4.67 6.34
CA PHE A 192 -24.27 -3.37 5.94
C PHE A 192 -22.74 -3.36 5.71
N MET A 193 -22.01 -4.33 6.25
CA MET A 193 -20.60 -4.56 5.96
C MET A 193 -20.39 -5.50 4.77
N ILE A 194 -21.33 -6.44 4.56
CA ILE A 194 -21.29 -7.41 3.46
C ILE A 194 -21.57 -6.73 2.12
N ILE A 195 -22.61 -5.90 2.04
CA ILE A 195 -23.00 -5.24 0.78
C ILE A 195 -21.84 -4.52 0.09
N PRO A 196 -21.08 -3.63 0.76
CA PRO A 196 -19.96 -2.95 0.10
C PRO A 196 -18.83 -3.91 -0.30
N MET A 197 -18.55 -4.98 0.46
CA MET A 197 -17.55 -5.98 0.07
C MET A 197 -17.97 -6.73 -1.19
N VAL A 198 -19.22 -7.17 -1.27
CA VAL A 198 -19.76 -7.84 -2.46
C VAL A 198 -19.75 -6.90 -3.67
N SER A 199 -20.17 -5.64 -3.49
CA SER A 199 -20.16 -4.62 -4.56
C SER A 199 -18.74 -4.39 -5.10
N LEU A 200 -17.74 -4.22 -4.22
CA LEU A 200 -16.36 -4.05 -4.65
C LEU A 200 -15.79 -5.31 -5.32
N SER A 201 -16.17 -6.50 -4.85
CA SER A 201 -15.81 -7.76 -5.50
C SER A 201 -16.34 -7.85 -6.93
N PHE A 202 -17.60 -7.47 -7.12
CA PHE A 202 -18.23 -7.42 -8.44
C PHE A 202 -17.54 -6.42 -9.37
N ILE A 203 -17.23 -5.21 -8.88
CA ILE A 203 -16.50 -4.21 -9.67
C ILE A 203 -15.10 -4.71 -10.05
N CYS A 204 -14.37 -5.39 -9.13
CA CYS A 204 -13.06 -5.99 -9.45
C CYS A 204 -13.12 -6.95 -10.63
N ILE A 205 -14.18 -7.78 -10.69
CA ILE A 205 -14.36 -8.78 -11.74
C ILE A 205 -14.83 -8.12 -13.04
N ILE A 206 -15.86 -7.26 -12.99
CA ILE A 206 -16.40 -6.60 -14.18
C ILE A 206 -15.34 -5.77 -14.88
N VAL A 207 -14.61 -4.93 -14.14
CA VAL A 207 -13.54 -4.11 -14.72
C VAL A 207 -12.43 -4.99 -15.30
N GLY A 208 -12.15 -6.13 -14.67
CA GLY A 208 -11.19 -7.11 -15.18
C GLY A 208 -11.63 -7.77 -16.49
N ILE A 209 -12.91 -8.17 -16.60
CA ILE A 209 -13.44 -8.81 -17.80
C ILE A 209 -13.65 -7.83 -18.96
N PHE A 210 -14.06 -6.59 -18.63
CA PHE A 210 -14.35 -5.54 -19.61
C PHE A 210 -13.38 -4.36 -19.45
N PRO A 211 -12.11 -4.47 -19.89
CA PRO A 211 -11.08 -3.43 -19.72
C PRO A 211 -11.51 -2.06 -20.27
N ASN A 212 -12.26 -2.04 -21.35
CA ASN A 212 -12.71 -0.83 -22.04
C ASN A 212 -13.52 0.11 -21.12
N LEU A 213 -14.21 -0.43 -20.10
CA LEU A 213 -14.92 0.39 -19.12
C LEU A 213 -13.97 1.31 -18.33
N LEU A 214 -12.76 0.84 -18.06
CA LEU A 214 -11.73 1.63 -17.39
C LEU A 214 -10.88 2.40 -18.39
N TYR A 215 -10.51 1.78 -19.52
CA TYR A 215 -9.61 2.37 -20.51
C TYR A 215 -10.19 3.64 -21.16
N ALA A 216 -11.51 3.70 -21.33
CA ALA A 216 -12.19 4.90 -21.83
C ALA A 216 -12.08 6.14 -20.92
N LEU A 217 -11.68 5.95 -19.64
CA LEU A 217 -11.52 7.02 -18.65
C LEU A 217 -10.08 7.48 -18.49
N LEU A 218 -9.13 6.85 -19.21
CA LEU A 218 -7.71 7.13 -19.06
C LEU A 218 -7.29 8.42 -19.80
N PRO A 219 -6.20 9.07 -19.36
CA PRO A 219 -5.81 10.38 -19.92
C PRO A 219 -5.35 10.32 -21.39
N TYR A 220 -4.82 9.20 -21.85
CA TYR A 220 -4.38 9.01 -23.25
C TYR A 220 -5.13 7.87 -23.91
N SER A 221 -5.16 7.83 -25.24
CA SER A 221 -5.71 6.70 -26.01
C SER A 221 -5.00 5.39 -25.68
N VAL A 222 -5.75 4.29 -25.63
CA VAL A 222 -5.22 2.98 -25.22
C VAL A 222 -5.34 1.98 -26.35
N ASP A 223 -4.21 1.63 -26.97
CA ASP A 223 -4.11 0.56 -27.96
C ASP A 223 -3.62 -0.77 -27.33
N TYR A 224 -3.54 -0.81 -26.00
CA TYR A 224 -3.05 -1.96 -25.26
C TYR A 224 -4.11 -3.06 -25.09
N VAL A 225 -3.77 -4.29 -25.49
CA VAL A 225 -4.63 -5.48 -25.34
C VAL A 225 -4.08 -6.39 -24.23
N PRO A 226 -4.71 -6.41 -23.04
CA PRO A 226 -4.19 -7.18 -21.89
C PRO A 226 -4.34 -8.71 -22.08
N TYR A 227 -5.35 -9.17 -22.81
CA TYR A 227 -5.70 -10.59 -22.96
C TYR A 227 -5.08 -11.21 -24.21
N THR A 228 -3.75 -11.14 -24.34
CA THR A 228 -3.02 -11.97 -25.29
C THR A 228 -2.71 -13.34 -24.66
N GLY A 229 -2.69 -14.41 -25.45
CA GLY A 229 -2.41 -15.76 -24.94
C GLY A 229 -1.07 -15.82 -24.20
N ASN A 230 -0.04 -15.19 -24.78
CA ASN A 230 1.30 -15.15 -24.17
C ASN A 230 1.30 -14.43 -22.81
N HIS A 231 0.65 -13.27 -22.72
CA HIS A 231 0.60 -12.49 -21.47
C HIS A 231 -0.16 -13.24 -20.36
N VAL A 232 -1.31 -13.84 -20.67
CA VAL A 232 -2.10 -14.63 -19.71
C VAL A 232 -1.29 -15.82 -19.20
N VAL A 233 -0.65 -16.59 -20.10
CA VAL A 233 0.16 -17.74 -19.72
C VAL A 233 1.36 -17.34 -18.88
N SER A 234 2.08 -16.30 -19.28
CA SER A 234 3.25 -15.79 -18.51
C SER A 234 2.85 -15.34 -17.10
N GLN A 235 1.74 -14.63 -16.98
CA GLN A 235 1.24 -14.21 -15.66
C GLN A 235 0.82 -15.41 -14.80
N LEU A 236 0.13 -16.39 -15.37
CA LEU A 236 -0.24 -17.61 -14.65
C LEU A 236 0.98 -18.41 -14.21
N HIS A 237 2.02 -18.52 -15.05
CA HIS A 237 3.30 -19.12 -14.66
C HIS A 237 3.92 -18.38 -13.48
N LEU A 238 4.00 -17.04 -13.51
CA LEU A 238 4.52 -16.24 -12.40
C LEU A 238 3.78 -16.55 -11.10
N LEU A 239 2.45 -16.58 -11.14
CA LEU A 239 1.61 -16.86 -9.97
C LEU A 239 1.79 -18.31 -9.49
N LEU A 240 1.81 -19.29 -10.39
CA LEU A 240 1.98 -20.70 -10.07
C LEU A 240 3.31 -20.96 -9.36
N PHE A 241 4.42 -20.50 -9.95
CA PHE A 241 5.75 -20.69 -9.35
C PHE A 241 5.92 -19.92 -8.04
N SER A 242 5.38 -18.72 -7.94
CA SER A 242 5.36 -17.97 -6.67
C SER A 242 4.55 -18.70 -5.59
N GLY A 243 3.39 -19.25 -5.98
CA GLY A 243 2.56 -20.07 -5.08
C GLY A 243 3.27 -21.32 -4.61
N LEU A 244 3.93 -22.05 -5.53
CA LEU A 244 4.73 -23.21 -5.20
C LEU A 244 5.86 -22.84 -4.21
N ALA A 245 6.59 -21.76 -4.48
CA ALA A 245 7.65 -21.27 -3.61
C ALA A 245 7.11 -20.92 -2.21
N PHE A 246 5.92 -20.30 -2.09
CA PHE A 246 5.28 -20.02 -0.82
C PHE A 246 5.04 -21.29 0.00
N PHE A 247 4.44 -22.32 -0.62
CA PHE A 247 4.12 -23.55 0.10
C PHE A 247 5.36 -24.38 0.43
N MET A 248 6.39 -24.38 -0.41
CA MET A 248 7.70 -24.98 -0.08
C MET A 248 8.39 -24.27 1.09
N ALA A 249 8.30 -22.94 1.13
CA ALA A 249 8.86 -22.12 2.19
C ALA A 249 7.92 -21.95 3.41
N LEU A 250 6.76 -22.59 3.43
CA LEU A 250 5.70 -22.36 4.43
C LEU A 250 6.22 -22.49 5.87
N LYS A 251 7.10 -23.45 6.14
CA LYS A 251 7.73 -23.67 7.46
C LYS A 251 8.47 -22.43 7.96
N TYR A 252 9.14 -21.70 7.06
CA TYR A 252 9.89 -20.48 7.37
C TYR A 252 9.00 -19.23 7.40
N LEU A 253 7.88 -19.27 6.67
CA LEU A 253 6.89 -18.19 6.59
C LEU A 253 5.80 -18.30 7.67
N GLU A 254 5.81 -19.38 8.46
CA GLU A 254 4.87 -19.54 9.58
C GLU A 254 5.04 -18.39 10.58
N ARG A 255 3.92 -17.83 11.02
CA ARG A 255 3.94 -16.63 11.84
C ARG A 255 4.35 -16.93 13.28
N THR A 256 5.20 -16.08 13.80
CA THR A 256 5.66 -16.10 15.21
C THR A 256 5.21 -14.81 15.90
N LEU A 257 5.17 -14.81 17.23
CA LEU A 257 4.84 -13.64 18.05
C LEU A 257 6.04 -12.68 18.14
N THR A 258 6.66 -12.39 17.01
CA THR A 258 7.79 -11.46 16.93
C THR A 258 7.30 -10.04 16.68
N ILE A 259 8.06 -9.06 17.15
CA ILE A 259 7.90 -7.65 16.86
C ILE A 259 8.71 -7.35 15.59
N THR A 260 8.05 -6.88 14.54
CA THR A 260 8.74 -6.40 13.35
C THR A 260 9.28 -4.99 13.64
N LEU A 261 10.62 -4.86 13.64
CA LEU A 261 11.27 -3.57 13.77
C LEU A 261 11.23 -2.86 12.42
N ASP A 262 10.72 -1.64 12.42
CA ASP A 262 10.62 -0.77 11.26
C ASP A 262 11.32 0.56 11.56
N ILE A 263 11.42 1.46 10.57
CA ILE A 263 11.99 2.80 10.72
C ILE A 263 11.34 3.56 11.88
N ASP A 264 10.07 3.30 12.16
CA ASP A 264 9.35 3.90 13.29
C ASP A 264 9.99 3.58 14.65
N TYR A 265 10.73 2.47 14.77
CA TYR A 265 11.48 2.14 15.97
C TYR A 265 12.55 3.18 16.31
N LEU A 266 13.22 3.73 15.31
CA LEU A 266 14.28 4.71 15.52
C LEU A 266 13.75 5.99 16.20
N TYR A 267 12.63 6.53 15.73
CA TYR A 267 12.06 7.73 16.34
C TYR A 267 11.26 7.45 17.62
N ARG A 268 10.63 6.28 17.73
CA ARG A 268 9.95 5.87 18.99
C ARG A 268 10.95 5.68 20.11
N ARG A 269 12.07 5.01 19.87
CA ARG A 269 13.13 4.81 20.85
C ARG A 269 13.79 6.12 21.24
N ASN A 270 14.03 7.00 20.28
CA ASN A 270 14.73 8.25 20.49
C ASN A 270 13.78 9.42 20.79
N TYR A 271 12.47 9.16 20.95
CA TYR A 271 11.47 10.21 21.19
C TYR A 271 11.81 11.10 22.39
N ALA A 272 12.25 10.52 23.50
CA ALA A 272 12.66 11.27 24.68
C ALA A 272 13.86 12.19 24.41
N LEU A 273 14.83 11.71 23.66
CA LEU A 273 16.04 12.45 23.24
C LEU A 273 15.68 13.57 22.23
N LEU A 274 14.84 13.27 21.24
CA LEU A 274 14.33 14.23 20.28
C LEU A 274 13.49 15.32 20.96
N ARG A 275 12.64 14.95 21.91
CA ARG A 275 11.86 15.89 22.71
C ARG A 275 12.77 16.81 23.53
N LEU A 276 13.83 16.26 24.16
CA LEU A 276 14.81 17.04 24.91
C LEU A 276 15.60 17.99 24.01
N MET A 277 16.01 17.55 22.82
CA MET A 277 16.69 18.40 21.86
C MET A 277 15.78 19.54 21.35
N LEU A 278 14.54 19.20 20.96
CA LEU A 278 13.56 20.17 20.52
C LEU A 278 13.22 21.18 21.63
N SER A 279 13.04 20.72 22.88
CA SER A 279 12.79 21.63 24.01
C SER A 279 13.99 22.56 24.28
N ARG A 280 15.22 22.08 24.11
CA ARG A 280 16.42 22.95 24.24
C ARG A 280 16.48 24.00 23.13
N ILE A 281 16.16 23.60 21.88
CA ILE A 281 16.10 24.52 20.73
C ILE A 281 15.01 25.57 20.96
N VAL A 282 13.80 25.14 21.33
CA VAL A 282 12.68 26.04 21.63
C VAL A 282 13.03 26.98 22.78
N ASN A 283 13.59 26.45 23.87
CA ASN A 283 14.01 27.28 25.02
C ASN A 283 15.12 28.24 24.64
N TYR A 284 16.06 27.87 23.77
CA TYR A 284 17.07 28.79 23.25
C TYR A 284 16.44 29.92 22.42
N PHE A 285 15.49 29.63 21.54
CA PHE A 285 14.76 30.66 20.80
C PHE A 285 13.88 31.53 21.73
N LEU A 286 13.29 30.96 22.79
CA LEU A 286 12.54 31.70 23.78
C LEU A 286 13.44 32.60 24.64
N SER A 287 14.67 32.16 24.98
CA SER A 287 15.65 32.99 25.66
C SER A 287 16.16 34.14 24.81
N LEU A 288 16.37 33.93 23.51
CA LEU A 288 16.65 35.02 22.56
C LEU A 288 15.48 36.03 22.48
N ARG A 289 14.25 35.56 22.64
CA ARG A 289 13.05 36.39 22.67
C ARG A 289 12.97 37.29 23.91
N GLU A 290 13.47 36.85 25.06
CA GLU A 290 13.56 37.73 26.25
C GLU A 290 14.47 38.93 26.01
N ILE A 291 15.43 38.82 25.11
CA ILE A 291 16.30 39.92 24.67
C ILE A 291 15.53 40.91 23.77
N PHE A 292 14.50 40.45 23.04
CA PHE A 292 13.68 41.26 22.11
C PHE A 292 12.29 41.62 22.64
N ARG A 293 12.11 41.73 23.95
CA ARG A 293 10.83 41.88 24.66
C ARG A 293 10.18 43.25 24.48
N TYR A 294 9.73 43.58 23.27
CA TYR A 294 8.90 44.78 23.05
C TYR A 294 7.92 44.66 21.84
N THR A 295 7.18 43.56 21.66
CA THR A 295 6.07 43.58 20.73
C THR A 295 4.94 42.60 21.08
N LYS A 296 3.69 43.05 20.84
CA LYS A 296 2.39 42.40 21.11
C LYS A 296 2.15 40.97 20.52
N ILE A 297 3.18 40.20 20.27
CA ILE A 297 3.08 38.84 19.62
C ILE A 297 2.88 37.72 20.65
N ASP A 298 2.90 38.06 21.95
CA ASP A 298 3.02 37.10 23.05
C ASP A 298 1.92 36.04 23.19
N LYS A 299 0.66 36.38 22.95
CA LYS A 299 -0.46 35.44 23.16
C LYS A 299 -0.57 34.35 22.09
N LYS A 300 -0.23 34.65 20.85
CA LYS A 300 -0.30 33.68 19.76
C LYS A 300 0.82 32.64 19.82
N LEU A 301 2.02 33.02 20.24
CA LEU A 301 3.15 32.12 20.39
C LEU A 301 3.00 31.14 21.55
N TYR A 302 2.42 31.59 22.69
CA TYR A 302 2.12 30.71 23.83
C TYR A 302 1.10 29.60 23.46
N LEU A 303 0.09 29.90 22.63
CA LEU A 303 -0.88 28.95 22.15
C LEU A 303 -0.21 27.93 21.20
N ILE A 304 0.71 28.36 20.33
CA ILE A 304 1.45 27.47 19.43
C ILE A 304 2.38 26.54 20.22
N GLU A 305 3.06 27.04 21.24
CA GLU A 305 3.94 26.25 22.10
C GLU A 305 3.17 25.15 22.85
N HIS A 306 2.04 25.49 23.45
CA HIS A 306 1.20 24.51 24.16
C HIS A 306 0.59 23.47 23.23
N THR A 307 0.29 23.85 21.98
CA THR A 307 -0.24 22.94 20.96
C THR A 307 0.84 21.98 20.44
N ILE A 308 2.06 22.47 20.19
CA ILE A 308 3.17 21.63 19.71
C ILE A 308 3.63 20.62 20.77
N LEU A 309 3.72 21.05 22.04
CA LEU A 309 4.19 20.18 23.12
C LEU A 309 3.18 19.08 23.52
N ASN A 310 1.88 19.29 23.24
CA ASN A 310 0.82 18.33 23.52
C ASN A 310 0.40 17.48 22.32
N GLN A 311 0.97 17.72 21.13
CA GLN A 311 0.66 16.91 19.95
C GLN A 311 1.27 15.52 20.04
N SER A 312 0.56 14.53 19.49
CA SER A 312 1.08 13.17 19.31
C SER A 312 2.35 13.17 18.44
N SER A 313 3.25 12.21 18.69
CA SER A 313 4.50 12.07 17.92
C SER A 313 4.30 12.04 16.38
N ILE A 314 3.14 11.60 15.94
CA ILE A 314 2.73 11.55 14.52
C ILE A 314 2.52 12.96 13.94
N SER A 315 1.87 13.87 14.70
CA SER A 315 1.64 15.25 14.27
C SER A 315 2.94 16.04 14.14
N ILE A 316 3.90 15.82 15.05
CA ILE A 316 5.22 16.46 14.98
C ILE A 316 5.99 15.96 13.75
N MET A 317 5.95 14.67 13.46
CA MET A 317 6.60 14.08 12.29
C MET A 317 5.98 14.60 10.98
N LEU A 318 4.65 14.70 10.89
CA LEU A 318 3.95 15.29 9.76
C LEU A 318 4.34 16.76 9.55
N SER A 319 4.46 17.54 10.62
CA SER A 319 4.89 18.94 10.54
C SER A 319 6.33 19.07 10.06
N ILE A 320 7.25 18.23 10.53
CA ILE A 320 8.65 18.21 10.06
C ILE A 320 8.72 17.82 8.57
N ILE A 321 7.98 16.79 8.15
CA ILE A 321 7.93 16.38 6.74
C ILE A 321 7.39 17.51 5.86
N THR A 322 6.35 18.19 6.30
CA THR A 322 5.77 19.32 5.56
C THR A 322 6.78 20.47 5.41
N VAL A 323 7.50 20.80 6.47
CA VAL A 323 8.56 21.84 6.43
C VAL A 323 9.70 21.43 5.49
N VAL A 324 10.13 20.17 5.54
CA VAL A 324 11.18 19.65 4.63
C VAL A 324 10.72 19.71 3.18
N ILE A 325 9.48 19.34 2.88
CA ILE A 325 8.91 19.42 1.53
C ILE A 325 8.88 20.89 1.05
N ILE A 326 8.44 21.82 1.90
CA ILE A 326 8.43 23.25 1.58
C ILE A 326 9.84 23.77 1.33
N LEU A 327 10.80 23.39 2.16
CA LEU A 327 12.21 23.79 1.98
C LEU A 327 12.80 23.23 0.67
N VAL A 328 12.54 21.97 0.33
CA VAL A 328 12.97 21.36 -0.94
C VAL A 328 12.33 22.09 -2.12
N PHE A 329 11.08 22.50 -2.01
CA PHE A 329 10.38 23.25 -3.05
C PHE A 329 10.97 24.67 -3.22
N LEU A 330 11.30 25.34 -2.13
CA LEU A 330 11.91 26.68 -2.14
C LEU A 330 13.37 26.69 -2.61
N LEU A 331 14.09 25.58 -2.42
CA LEU A 331 15.49 25.46 -2.87
C LEU A 331 15.63 25.02 -4.35
N ASN A 332 14.55 24.55 -4.98
CA ASN A 332 14.51 24.18 -6.40
C ASN A 332 13.84 25.25 -7.30
N ILE A 333 13.58 26.44 -6.77
CA ILE A 333 13.25 27.66 -7.53
C ILE A 333 14.49 28.53 -7.57
#